data_479bb84057561ff3dc38cd31afd9994b
#
_entry.id   479bb84057561ff3dc38cd31afd9994b
#
_cell.length_a   1.000
_cell.length_b   1.000
_cell.length_c   1.000
_cell.angle_alpha   90.00
_cell.angle_beta   90.00
_cell.angle_gamma   90.00
#
_symmetry.space_group_name_H-M   'P 1'
#
loop_
_entity.id
_entity.type
_entity.pdbx_description
1 polymer ?
#
loop_
_entity_poly.entity_id
_entity_poly.type
_entity_poly.pdbx_seq_one_letter_code
_entity_poly.pdbx_strand_id
1 'polypeptide(L)' 'MEEKKLSAILVLLVPQVVALIVENDGLSELEATEALYNSTLYTALEEEKTKLWHLSPKALYELFRQETETGHIEFPEET' A
#
# COMPACT_ATOMS: atom_id res chain seq x y z
N MET A 1 -4.51 -18.08 -4.05
CA MET A 1 -5.48 -17.09 -4.54
C MET A 1 -5.30 -16.84 -6.02
N GLU A 2 -6.37 -16.66 -6.74
CA GLU A 2 -6.27 -16.38 -8.16
C GLU A 2 -5.84 -14.94 -8.39
N GLU A 3 -5.09 -14.73 -9.44
CA GLU A 3 -4.61 -13.42 -9.81
C GLU A 3 -5.73 -12.39 -9.95
N LYS A 4 -6.86 -12.80 -10.48
CA LYS A 4 -8.03 -11.93 -10.63
C LYS A 4 -8.58 -11.46 -9.29
N LYS A 5 -8.54 -12.31 -8.28
CA LYS A 5 -9.02 -11.94 -6.96
C LYS A 5 -8.11 -10.91 -6.32
N LEU A 6 -6.81 -11.10 -6.48
CA LEU A 6 -5.86 -10.13 -5.94
C LEU A 6 -6.03 -8.77 -6.62
N SER A 7 -6.16 -8.76 -7.95
CA SER A 7 -6.39 -7.52 -8.67
C SER A 7 -7.65 -6.81 -8.20
N ALA A 8 -8.73 -7.55 -7.98
CA ALA A 8 -9.98 -6.97 -7.49
C ALA A 8 -9.80 -6.36 -6.11
N ILE A 9 -9.05 -7.03 -5.24
CA ILE A 9 -8.78 -6.51 -3.91
C ILE A 9 -7.98 -5.22 -3.99
N LEU A 10 -6.95 -5.18 -4.84
CA LEU A 10 -6.13 -3.99 -5.01
C LEU A 10 -6.92 -2.82 -5.56
N VAL A 11 -7.86 -3.07 -6.47
CA VAL A 11 -8.71 -2.02 -7.01
C VAL A 11 -9.51 -1.35 -5.88
N LEU A 12 -9.87 -2.09 -4.84
CA LEU A 12 -10.58 -1.54 -3.70
C LEU A 12 -9.65 -0.90 -2.68
N LEU A 13 -8.48 -1.48 -2.47
CA LEU A 13 -7.54 -1.01 -1.45
C LEU A 13 -6.77 0.24 -1.87
N VAL A 14 -6.27 0.26 -3.09
CA VAL A 14 -5.37 1.33 -3.54
C VAL A 14 -6.01 2.72 -3.41
N PRO A 15 -7.25 2.95 -3.86
CA PRO A 15 -7.86 4.28 -3.71
C PRO A 15 -7.97 4.70 -2.26
N GLN A 16 -8.21 3.76 -1.35
CA GLN A 16 -8.34 4.08 0.06
C GLN A 16 -7.00 4.48 0.67
N VAL A 17 -5.92 3.80 0.27
CA VAL A 17 -4.58 4.17 0.73
C VAL A 17 -4.18 5.52 0.15
N VAL A 18 -4.48 5.76 -1.13
CA VAL A 18 -4.20 7.05 -1.77
C VAL A 18 -4.92 8.17 -1.02
N ALA A 19 -6.18 7.96 -0.66
CA ALA A 19 -6.95 8.96 0.08
C ALA A 19 -6.28 9.30 1.41
N LEU A 20 -5.75 8.30 2.11
CA LEU A 20 -5.05 8.52 3.36
C LEU A 20 -3.76 9.33 3.15
N ILE A 21 -3.04 9.04 2.08
CA ILE A 21 -1.82 9.79 1.75
C ILE A 21 -2.18 11.25 1.47
N VAL A 22 -3.20 11.50 0.67
CA VAL A 22 -3.64 12.85 0.37
C VAL A 22 -4.01 13.60 1.65
N GLU A 23 -4.79 12.94 2.48
CA GLU A 23 -5.31 13.57 3.70
C GLU A 23 -4.21 13.85 4.72
N ASN A 24 -3.28 12.93 4.89
CA ASN A 24 -2.29 13.05 5.96
C ASN A 24 -0.97 13.71 5.50
N ASP A 25 -0.60 13.53 4.24
CA ASP A 25 0.67 14.05 3.75
C ASP A 25 0.53 15.33 2.94
N GLY A 26 -0.69 15.76 2.67
CA GLY A 26 -0.92 17.00 1.94
C GLY A 26 -0.56 16.95 0.46
N LEU A 27 -0.45 15.77 -0.11
CA LEU A 27 -0.15 15.61 -1.53
C LEU A 27 -1.44 15.69 -2.35
N SER A 28 -1.31 16.02 -3.63
CA SER A 28 -2.43 15.90 -4.55
C SER A 28 -2.73 14.42 -4.78
N GLU A 29 -3.90 14.14 -5.31
CA GLU A 29 -4.28 12.76 -5.63
C GLU A 29 -3.30 12.13 -6.60
N LEU A 30 -2.88 12.86 -7.62
CA LEU A 30 -1.92 12.37 -8.59
C LEU A 30 -0.56 12.08 -7.94
N GLU A 31 -0.08 13.01 -7.13
CA GLU A 31 1.19 12.83 -6.43
C GLU A 31 1.16 11.64 -5.50
N ALA A 32 0.06 11.50 -4.76
CA ALA A 32 -0.10 10.38 -3.85
C ALA A 32 -0.12 9.04 -4.58
N THR A 33 -0.82 9.01 -5.71
CA THR A 33 -0.92 7.80 -6.52
C THR A 33 0.45 7.41 -7.07
N GLU A 34 1.19 8.38 -7.59
CA GLU A 34 2.52 8.12 -8.12
C GLU A 34 3.47 7.66 -7.03
N ALA A 35 3.42 8.29 -5.87
CA ALA A 35 4.28 7.91 -4.75
C ALA A 35 4.00 6.48 -4.31
N LEU A 36 2.73 6.11 -4.24
CA LEU A 36 2.36 4.75 -3.84
C LEU A 36 2.81 3.73 -4.87
N TYR A 37 2.57 3.99 -6.15
CA TYR A 37 2.94 3.06 -7.21
C TYR A 37 4.45 2.86 -7.34
N ASN A 38 5.22 3.86 -6.98
CA ASN A 38 6.68 3.77 -7.03
C ASN A 38 7.29 3.24 -5.73
N SER A 39 6.46 2.92 -4.75
CA SER A 39 6.94 2.46 -3.45
C SER A 39 7.24 0.96 -3.47
N THR A 40 8.13 0.56 -2.56
CA THR A 40 8.39 -0.86 -2.33
C THR A 40 7.14 -1.54 -1.79
N LEU A 41 6.34 -0.80 -1.02
CA LEU A 41 5.07 -1.32 -0.50
C LEU A 41 4.17 -1.80 -1.63
N TYR A 42 4.02 -1.02 -2.69
CA TYR A 42 3.13 -1.41 -3.78
C TYR A 42 3.64 -2.66 -4.47
N THR A 43 4.94 -2.75 -4.69
CA THR A 43 5.54 -3.95 -5.28
C THR A 43 5.26 -5.18 -4.43
N ALA A 44 5.41 -5.04 -3.11
CA ALA A 44 5.13 -6.15 -2.19
C ALA A 44 3.63 -6.46 -2.14
N LEU A 45 2.79 -5.44 -2.24
CA LEU A 45 1.35 -5.62 -2.21
C LEU A 45 0.85 -6.43 -3.41
N GLU A 46 1.51 -6.31 -4.55
CA GLU A 46 1.18 -7.08 -5.73
C GLU A 46 1.60 -8.54 -5.62
N GLU A 47 2.47 -8.86 -4.69
CA GLU A 47 2.90 -10.23 -4.45
C GLU A 47 1.92 -10.93 -3.50
N GLU A 48 1.23 -11.93 -4.02
CA GLU A 48 0.23 -12.64 -3.24
C GLU A 48 0.80 -13.22 -1.95
N LYS A 49 2.00 -13.76 -2.02
CA LYS A 49 2.60 -14.44 -0.87
C LYS A 49 3.00 -13.54 0.29
N THR A 50 3.06 -12.22 0.08
CA THR A 50 3.31 -11.31 1.20
C THR A 50 2.08 -11.13 2.06
N LYS A 51 0.91 -11.43 1.50
CA LYS A 51 -0.39 -11.32 2.17
C LYS A 51 -0.71 -9.92 2.69
N LEU A 52 -0.03 -8.92 2.15
CA LEU A 52 -0.32 -7.53 2.54
C LEU A 52 -1.71 -7.10 2.12
N TRP A 53 -2.25 -7.75 1.08
CA TRP A 53 -3.56 -7.43 0.55
C TRP A 53 -4.70 -7.62 1.57
N HIS A 54 -4.47 -8.33 2.67
CA HIS A 54 -5.51 -8.49 3.67
C HIS A 54 -5.43 -7.47 4.81
N LEU A 55 -4.43 -6.61 4.78
CA LEU A 55 -4.31 -5.55 5.78
C LEU A 55 -5.31 -4.44 5.48
N SER A 56 -5.67 -3.70 6.53
CA SER A 56 -6.55 -2.55 6.35
C SER A 56 -5.82 -1.43 5.60
N PRO A 57 -6.56 -0.52 4.95
CA PRO A 57 -5.93 0.62 4.29
C PRO A 57 -5.04 1.43 5.24
N LYS A 58 -5.48 1.61 6.48
CA LYS A 58 -4.68 2.34 7.46
C LYS A 58 -3.36 1.65 7.76
N ALA A 59 -3.38 0.33 7.92
CA ALA A 59 -2.16 -0.42 8.16
C ALA A 59 -1.21 -0.30 6.97
N LEU A 60 -1.75 -0.36 5.75
CA LEU A 60 -0.95 -0.18 4.55
C LEU A 60 -0.37 1.22 4.46
N TYR A 61 -1.15 2.23 4.82
CA TYR A 61 -0.67 3.59 4.83
C TYR A 61 0.49 3.75 5.82
N GLU A 62 0.40 3.12 6.98
CA GLU A 62 1.48 3.20 7.97
C GLU A 62 2.76 2.56 7.47
N LEU A 63 2.66 1.45 6.73
CA LEU A 63 3.83 0.86 6.09
C LEU A 63 4.42 1.79 5.03
N PHE A 64 3.56 2.43 4.25
CA PHE A 64 4.00 3.40 3.25
C PHE A 64 4.75 4.55 3.92
N ARG A 65 4.20 5.05 5.01
CA ARG A 65 4.82 6.15 5.74
C ARG A 65 6.17 5.73 6.32
N GLN A 66 6.26 4.52 6.84
CA GLN A 66 7.49 3.98 7.36
C GLN A 66 8.58 3.96 6.27
N GLU A 67 8.21 3.51 5.07
CA GLU A 67 9.14 3.49 3.96
C GLU A 67 9.60 4.91 3.61
N THR A 68 8.68 5.87 3.60
CA THR A 68 8.98 7.25 3.28
C THR A 68 9.94 7.87 4.29
N GLU A 69 9.78 7.54 5.56
CA GLU A 69 10.58 8.12 6.63
C GLU A 69 11.92 7.44 6.82
N THR A 70 11.99 6.13 6.63
CA THR A 70 13.21 5.36 6.94
C THR A 70 13.91 4.80 5.71
N GLY A 71 13.24 4.82 4.57
CA GLY A 71 13.82 4.28 3.34
C GLY A 71 13.62 2.79 3.15
N HIS A 72 13.00 2.12 4.11
CA HIS A 72 12.69 0.70 3.97
C HIS A 72 11.47 0.35 4.81
N ILE A 73 10.90 -0.82 4.54
CA ILE A 73 9.69 -1.29 5.20
C ILE A 73 9.99 -2.51 6.05
N GLU A 74 9.41 -2.55 7.24
CA GLU A 74 9.40 -3.74 8.04
C GLU A 74 8.01 -4.36 7.92
N PHE A 75 7.94 -5.50 7.26
CA PHE A 75 6.65 -6.16 7.07
C PHE A 75 6.23 -6.90 8.34
N PRO A 76 4.92 -6.95 8.60
CA PRO A 76 4.43 -7.74 9.74
C PRO A 76 4.84 -9.19 9.57
N GLU A 77 5.25 -9.81 10.65
CA GLU A 77 5.58 -11.22 10.61
C GLU A 77 4.32 -12.05 10.51
N GLU A 78 4.39 -13.06 9.69
CA GLU A 78 3.32 -14.03 9.61
C GLU A 78 3.66 -15.20 10.48
N THR A 79 2.83 -15.49 11.41
CA THR A 79 3.04 -16.63 12.27
C THR A 79 1.84 -17.52 12.25
#